data_8c317c7ed12c88edce18c3bb1a920e6a
#
_entry.id   8c317c7ed12c88edce18c3bb1a920e6a
#
_cell.length_a   1.000
_cell.length_b   1.000
_cell.length_c   1.000
_cell.angle_alpha   90.00
_cell.angle_beta   90.00
_cell.angle_gamma   90.00
#
_symmetry.space_group_name_H-M   'P 1'
#
loop_
_entity.id
_entity.type
_entity.pdbx_description
1 polymer ?
#
loop_
_entity_poly.entity_id
_entity_poly.type
_entity_poly.pdbx_seq_one_letter_code
_entity_poly.pdbx_strand_id
1 'polypeptide(L)'
;MDPADGGGKIDMKRSWNWSLWFGFLFVLAGFLSYPFFAQFPVTRDFPWANFLLFAVGGIFLLVGLVRAFGKPQSYRGKIAGSILAALSVVVFGFFSYLIFYALRQLPSSTGAPRVGERAPAFTLPDQDNNQVSLADLLSAPASSASTAKAVLLIFYRGFW
;
A
#
# COMPACT_ATOMS: atom_id res chain seq x y z
N MET A 1 28.59 46.81 50.34
CA MET A 1 28.66 45.35 50.45
C MET A 1 27.49 44.77 49.70
N ASP A 2 27.73 44.51 48.40
CA ASP A 2 26.72 44.17 47.44
C ASP A 2 26.61 42.63 47.36
N PRO A 3 25.45 42.01 47.65
CA PRO A 3 25.35 40.58 47.54
C PRO A 3 25.08 40.22 46.08
N ALA A 4 26.12 39.71 45.49
CA ALA A 4 26.23 39.20 44.15
C ALA A 4 24.95 38.48 43.65
N ASP A 5 24.44 39.00 42.54
CA ASP A 5 23.54 38.33 41.62
C ASP A 5 24.19 37.05 41.08
N GLY A 6 24.00 35.96 41.77
CA GLY A 6 24.39 34.61 41.38
C GLY A 6 23.26 33.87 40.67
N GLY A 7 22.49 34.58 39.84
CA GLY A 7 21.48 33.94 38.98
C GLY A 7 22.13 33.13 37.87
N GLY A 8 22.72 32.00 38.22
CA GLY A 8 23.18 31.02 37.24
C GLY A 8 22.02 30.59 36.36
N LYS A 9 21.95 31.12 35.12
CA LYS A 9 21.08 30.58 34.06
C LYS A 9 21.47 29.14 33.88
N ILE A 10 20.70 28.23 34.45
CA ILE A 10 20.81 26.79 34.17
C ILE A 10 20.48 26.63 32.67
N ASP A 11 21.52 26.49 31.87
CA ASP A 11 21.39 26.28 30.44
C ASP A 11 20.85 24.86 30.23
N MET A 12 19.52 24.73 30.33
CA MET A 12 18.84 23.44 30.15
C MET A 12 19.01 22.99 28.70
N LYS A 13 19.98 22.12 28.48
CA LYS A 13 20.25 21.48 27.19
C LYS A 13 18.96 20.82 26.69
N ARG A 14 18.34 21.41 25.66
CA ARG A 14 17.10 20.88 25.07
C ARG A 14 17.31 19.45 24.59
N SER A 15 16.48 18.54 25.03
CA SER A 15 16.54 17.13 24.68
C SER A 15 16.12 16.88 23.23
N TRP A 16 16.70 15.86 22.61
CA TRP A 16 16.33 15.43 21.26
C TRP A 16 14.99 14.69 21.31
N ASN A 17 14.06 15.03 20.41
CA ASN A 17 12.73 14.44 20.37
C ASN A 17 12.69 13.21 19.48
N TRP A 18 13.14 12.07 19.98
CA TRP A 18 13.19 10.80 19.27
C TRP A 18 11.82 10.33 18.75
N SER A 19 10.75 10.69 19.43
CA SER A 19 9.39 10.29 19.02
C SER A 19 9.05 10.75 17.60
N LEU A 20 9.51 11.92 17.17
CA LEU A 20 9.28 12.43 15.82
C LEU A 20 9.97 11.56 14.77
N TRP A 21 11.20 11.17 15.04
CA TRP A 21 11.98 10.35 14.11
C TRP A 21 11.46 8.92 14.01
N PHE A 22 11.16 8.30 15.15
CA PHE A 22 10.54 6.97 15.14
C PHE A 22 9.18 7.00 14.46
N GLY A 23 8.36 8.02 14.70
CA GLY A 23 7.08 8.19 14.03
C GLY A 23 7.21 8.22 12.52
N PHE A 24 8.13 9.04 12.00
CA PHE A 24 8.38 9.13 10.56
C PHE A 24 8.95 7.83 9.99
N LEU A 25 9.87 7.16 10.71
CA LEU A 25 10.40 5.87 10.28
C LEU A 25 9.31 4.79 10.17
N PHE A 26 8.36 4.74 11.11
CA PHE A 26 7.23 3.82 11.02
C PHE A 26 6.32 4.13 9.83
N VAL A 27 6.10 5.40 9.52
CA VAL A 27 5.34 5.80 8.32
C VAL A 27 6.06 5.36 7.05
N LEU A 28 7.38 5.56 6.95
CA LEU A 28 8.16 5.08 5.81
C LEU A 28 8.16 3.55 5.72
N ALA A 29 8.32 2.86 6.85
CA ALA A 29 8.22 1.40 6.90
C ALA A 29 6.85 0.92 6.43
N GLY A 30 5.77 1.59 6.82
CA GLY A 30 4.42 1.30 6.37
C GLY A 30 4.28 1.42 4.84
N PHE A 31 4.89 2.42 4.24
CA PHE A 31 4.88 2.60 2.80
C PHE A 31 5.76 1.58 2.08
N LEU A 32 7.03 1.45 2.48
CA LEU A 32 8.03 0.64 1.78
C LEU A 32 7.82 -0.87 1.96
N SER A 33 7.16 -1.30 3.03
CA SER A 33 6.90 -2.73 3.27
C SER A 33 5.74 -3.29 2.45
N TYR A 34 4.99 -2.46 1.73
CA TYR A 34 3.85 -2.92 0.94
C TYR A 34 4.19 -4.03 -0.08
N PRO A 35 5.27 -3.95 -0.88
CA PRO A 35 5.60 -5.02 -1.83
C PRO A 35 5.86 -6.37 -1.15
N PHE A 36 6.39 -6.34 0.08
CA PHE A 36 6.59 -7.55 0.88
C PHE A 36 5.27 -8.13 1.39
N PHE A 37 4.43 -7.30 1.99
CA PHE A 37 3.13 -7.76 2.51
C PHE A 37 2.13 -8.13 1.41
N ALA A 38 2.21 -7.52 0.24
CA ALA A 38 1.36 -7.83 -0.91
C ALA A 38 1.55 -9.26 -1.47
N GLN A 39 2.62 -9.96 -1.07
CA GLN A 39 2.85 -11.36 -1.44
C GLN A 39 1.89 -12.32 -0.72
N PHE A 40 1.37 -11.91 0.44
CA PHE A 40 0.45 -12.72 1.22
C PHE A 40 -1.00 -12.41 0.85
N PRO A 41 -1.86 -13.41 0.57
CA PRO A 41 -3.25 -13.18 0.16
C PRO A 41 -4.04 -12.31 1.13
N VAL A 42 -3.84 -12.50 2.45
CA VAL A 42 -4.56 -11.78 3.52
C VAL A 42 -4.27 -10.28 3.53
N THR A 43 -3.06 -9.87 3.16
CA THR A 43 -2.63 -8.46 3.18
C THR A 43 -2.66 -7.80 1.80
N ARG A 44 -2.86 -8.59 0.74
CA ARG A 44 -2.93 -8.08 -0.63
C ARG A 44 -4.23 -7.33 -0.90
N ASP A 45 -5.37 -7.89 -0.49
CA ASP A 45 -6.69 -7.30 -0.76
C ASP A 45 -6.95 -6.05 0.09
N PHE A 46 -6.51 -6.10 1.34
CA PHE A 46 -6.52 -4.97 2.25
C PHE A 46 -5.22 -4.92 3.06
N PRO A 47 -4.36 -3.92 2.89
CA PRO A 47 -3.03 -3.86 3.50
C PRO A 47 -3.08 -3.43 4.98
N TRP A 48 -3.78 -4.20 5.81
CA TRP A 48 -3.98 -3.90 7.22
C TRP A 48 -2.66 -3.76 8.00
N ALA A 49 -1.63 -4.55 7.66
CA ALA A 49 -0.33 -4.49 8.31
C ALA A 49 0.36 -3.13 8.05
N ASN A 50 0.24 -2.60 6.83
CA ASN A 50 0.76 -1.28 6.47
C ASN A 50 -0.01 -0.17 7.20
N PHE A 51 -1.35 -0.28 7.29
CA PHE A 51 -2.16 0.68 8.06
C PHE A 51 -1.84 0.65 9.55
N LEU A 52 -1.53 -0.52 10.12
CA LEU A 52 -1.06 -0.62 11.50
C LEU A 52 0.25 0.14 11.71
N LEU A 53 1.22 0.00 10.79
CA LEU A 53 2.47 0.76 10.84
C LEU A 53 2.24 2.26 10.73
N PHE A 54 1.34 2.70 9.84
CA PHE A 54 0.94 4.11 9.75
C PHE A 54 0.29 4.62 11.04
N ALA A 55 -0.57 3.82 11.67
CA ALA A 55 -1.23 4.17 12.93
C ALA A 55 -0.20 4.33 14.07
N VAL A 56 0.71 3.38 14.21
CA VAL A 56 1.81 3.46 15.20
C VAL A 56 2.69 4.68 14.93
N GLY A 57 3.09 4.89 13.67
CA GLY A 57 3.86 6.06 13.26
C GLY A 57 3.15 7.38 13.58
N GLY A 58 1.85 7.45 13.29
CA GLY A 58 1.00 8.61 13.61
C GLY A 58 0.93 8.91 15.11
N ILE A 59 0.79 7.89 15.95
CA ILE A 59 0.81 8.04 17.42
C ILE A 59 2.15 8.61 17.88
N PHE A 60 3.28 8.06 17.41
CA PHE A 60 4.61 8.59 17.77
C PHE A 60 4.81 10.04 17.30
N LEU A 61 4.34 10.39 16.09
CA LEU A 61 4.38 11.77 15.60
C LEU A 61 3.53 12.72 16.45
N LEU A 62 2.32 12.32 16.81
CA LEU A 62 1.44 13.11 17.67
C LEU A 62 2.08 13.35 19.05
N VAL A 63 2.61 12.30 19.68
CA VAL A 63 3.34 12.43 20.95
C VAL A 63 4.54 13.36 20.80
N GLY A 64 5.29 13.22 19.70
CA GLY A 64 6.43 14.08 19.41
C GLY A 64 6.06 15.54 19.21
N LEU A 65 4.97 15.81 18.47
CA LEU A 65 4.45 17.17 18.26
C LEU A 65 3.95 17.80 19.57
N VAL A 66 3.16 17.06 20.34
CA VAL A 66 2.68 17.53 21.65
C VAL A 66 3.85 17.91 22.56
N ARG A 67 4.93 17.12 22.59
CA ARG A 67 6.15 17.45 23.33
C ARG A 67 6.87 18.68 22.77
N ALA A 68 6.99 18.80 21.45
CA ALA A 68 7.69 19.91 20.81
C ALA A 68 6.96 21.26 21.01
N PHE A 69 5.63 21.25 20.94
CA PHE A 69 4.82 22.46 21.09
C PHE A 69 4.43 22.74 22.54
N GLY A 70 4.11 21.72 23.34
CA GLY A 70 3.72 21.86 24.74
C GLY A 70 4.87 22.15 25.69
N LYS A 71 6.10 21.65 25.41
CA LYS A 71 7.29 21.87 26.25
C LYS A 71 8.49 22.35 25.42
N PRO A 72 8.40 23.52 24.79
CA PRO A 72 9.42 24.01 23.83
C PRO A 72 10.77 24.30 24.46
N GLN A 73 10.81 24.48 25.77
CA GLN A 73 12.06 24.70 26.51
C GLN A 73 12.83 23.42 26.77
N SER A 74 12.11 22.28 26.88
CA SER A 74 12.70 20.96 27.15
C SER A 74 13.03 20.16 25.89
N TYR A 75 12.29 20.36 24.82
CA TYR A 75 12.44 19.57 23.58
C TYR A 75 12.73 20.44 22.36
N ARG A 76 13.64 19.93 21.50
CA ARG A 76 13.90 20.48 20.16
C ARG A 76 12.93 19.85 19.16
N GLY A 77 12.62 20.58 18.07
CA GLY A 77 11.98 19.96 16.91
C GLY A 77 10.63 20.52 16.49
N LYS A 78 10.28 21.77 16.82
CA LYS A 78 9.06 22.40 16.32
C LYS A 78 9.01 22.39 14.79
N ILE A 79 10.04 22.94 14.13
CA ILE A 79 10.11 23.01 12.67
C ILE A 79 10.27 21.61 12.06
N ALA A 80 11.24 20.83 12.55
CA ALA A 80 11.45 19.48 12.08
C ALA A 80 10.21 18.59 12.27
N GLY A 81 9.53 18.68 13.43
CA GLY A 81 8.31 17.94 13.71
C GLY A 81 7.17 18.30 12.77
N SER A 82 6.98 19.58 12.47
CA SER A 82 5.95 20.01 11.50
C SER A 82 6.24 19.50 10.10
N ILE A 83 7.50 19.55 9.66
CA ILE A 83 7.92 19.05 8.35
C ILE A 83 7.72 17.51 8.26
N LEU A 84 8.18 16.77 9.28
CA LEU A 84 8.02 15.31 9.32
C LEU A 84 6.55 14.90 9.35
N ALA A 85 5.72 15.63 10.08
CA ALA A 85 4.29 15.38 10.13
C ALA A 85 3.62 15.65 8.77
N ALA A 86 3.91 16.79 8.14
CA ALA A 86 3.39 17.12 6.81
C ALA A 86 3.81 16.08 5.78
N LEU A 87 5.09 15.69 5.78
CA LEU A 87 5.59 14.66 4.88
C LEU A 87 4.92 13.30 5.11
N SER A 88 4.67 12.94 6.37
CA SER A 88 3.95 11.71 6.74
C SER A 88 2.52 11.69 6.21
N VAL A 89 1.82 12.83 6.27
CA VAL A 89 0.48 12.97 5.70
C VAL A 89 0.52 12.79 4.18
N VAL A 90 1.50 13.36 3.50
CA VAL A 90 1.69 13.20 2.06
C VAL A 90 1.96 11.74 1.70
N VAL A 91 2.86 11.07 2.43
CA VAL A 91 3.19 9.64 2.21
C VAL A 91 1.95 8.76 2.43
N PHE A 92 1.20 8.98 3.51
CA PHE A 92 -0.03 8.25 3.80
C PHE A 92 -1.12 8.50 2.74
N GLY A 93 -1.31 9.76 2.32
CA GLY A 93 -2.26 10.13 1.28
C GLY A 93 -1.91 9.50 -0.07
N PHE A 94 -0.63 9.54 -0.44
CA PHE A 94 -0.14 8.90 -1.66
C PHE A 94 -0.30 7.38 -1.62
N PHE A 95 0.03 6.73 -0.51
CA PHE A 95 -0.21 5.31 -0.32
C PHE A 95 -1.68 4.94 -0.49
N SER A 96 -2.56 5.69 0.18
CA SER A 96 -4.00 5.47 0.09
C SER A 96 -4.53 5.66 -1.34
N TYR A 97 -4.06 6.69 -2.04
CA TYR A 97 -4.38 6.92 -3.45
C TYR A 97 -3.94 5.75 -4.33
N LEU A 98 -2.71 5.26 -4.16
CA LEU A 98 -2.22 4.12 -4.93
C LEU A 98 -3.10 2.88 -4.71
N ILE A 99 -3.38 2.52 -3.46
CA ILE A 99 -4.08 1.28 -3.10
C ILE A 99 -5.56 1.32 -3.48
N PHE A 100 -6.24 2.43 -3.19
CA PHE A 100 -7.69 2.48 -3.37
C PHE A 100 -8.14 3.01 -4.74
N TYR A 101 -7.28 3.72 -5.43
CA TYR A 101 -7.60 4.30 -6.73
C TYR A 101 -6.73 3.76 -7.85
N ALA A 102 -5.43 4.05 -7.87
CA ALA A 102 -4.57 3.78 -9.01
C ALA A 102 -4.45 2.28 -9.35
N LEU A 103 -4.23 1.41 -8.34
CA LEU A 103 -4.10 -0.03 -8.54
C LEU A 103 -5.44 -0.76 -8.80
N ARG A 104 -6.56 -0.07 -8.61
CA ARG A 104 -7.91 -0.61 -8.89
C ARG A 104 -8.46 -0.20 -10.24
N GLN A 105 -7.77 0.66 -10.98
CA GLN A 105 -8.17 0.99 -12.34
C GLN A 105 -7.94 -0.21 -13.25
N LEU A 106 -9.02 -0.87 -13.64
CA LEU A 106 -9.00 -1.90 -14.65
C LEU A 106 -8.93 -1.24 -16.04
N PRO A 107 -8.22 -1.83 -17.00
CA PRO A 107 -8.28 -1.40 -18.38
C PRO A 107 -9.74 -1.35 -18.85
N SER A 108 -10.08 -0.37 -19.67
CA SER A 108 -11.42 -0.30 -20.27
C SER A 108 -11.71 -1.57 -21.07
N SER A 109 -12.89 -2.13 -20.90
CA SER A 109 -13.33 -3.31 -21.67
C SER A 109 -13.70 -2.99 -23.13
N THR A 110 -13.14 -1.91 -23.68
CA THR A 110 -13.33 -1.49 -25.06
C THR A 110 -12.86 -2.60 -25.99
N GLY A 111 -13.79 -3.18 -26.78
CA GLY A 111 -13.50 -4.32 -27.65
C GLY A 111 -13.78 -5.69 -27.04
N ALA A 112 -14.20 -5.77 -25.77
CA ALA A 112 -14.69 -7.03 -25.22
C ALA A 112 -16.05 -7.38 -25.84
N PRO A 113 -16.27 -8.66 -26.19
CA PRO A 113 -17.56 -9.11 -26.74
C PRO A 113 -18.67 -8.89 -25.69
N ARG A 114 -19.83 -8.46 -26.14
CA ARG A 114 -21.01 -8.31 -25.28
C ARG A 114 -21.70 -9.65 -25.07
N VAL A 115 -22.51 -9.71 -24.04
CA VAL A 115 -23.36 -10.89 -23.79
C VAL A 115 -24.28 -11.12 -25.00
N GLY A 116 -24.25 -12.34 -25.57
CA GLY A 116 -24.96 -12.70 -26.78
C GLY A 116 -24.20 -12.48 -28.10
N GLU A 117 -23.06 -11.82 -28.07
CA GLU A 117 -22.17 -11.74 -29.24
C GLU A 117 -21.34 -13.01 -29.42
N ARG A 118 -20.98 -13.28 -30.66
CA ARG A 118 -20.12 -14.41 -30.98
C ARG A 118 -18.72 -14.19 -30.38
N ALA A 119 -18.23 -15.16 -29.61
CA ALA A 119 -16.87 -15.11 -29.09
C ALA A 119 -15.85 -15.06 -30.24
N PRO A 120 -14.81 -14.22 -30.14
CA PRO A 120 -13.74 -14.17 -31.12
C PRO A 120 -13.02 -15.53 -31.17
N ALA A 121 -12.64 -15.96 -32.38
CA ALA A 121 -11.85 -17.16 -32.56
C ALA A 121 -10.45 -16.93 -31.95
N PHE A 122 -9.96 -17.93 -31.24
CA PHE A 122 -8.59 -17.92 -30.71
C PHE A 122 -7.95 -19.29 -30.96
N THR A 123 -6.63 -19.28 -31.05
CA THR A 123 -5.80 -20.49 -31.03
C THR A 123 -4.62 -20.24 -30.14
N LEU A 124 -4.45 -21.04 -29.10
CA LEU A 124 -3.42 -20.87 -28.06
C LEU A 124 -2.69 -22.19 -27.86
N PRO A 125 -1.38 -22.19 -27.58
CA PRO A 125 -0.65 -23.38 -27.19
C PRO A 125 -1.07 -23.81 -25.78
N ASP A 126 -1.24 -25.13 -25.60
CA ASP A 126 -1.40 -25.75 -24.28
C ASP A 126 -0.04 -25.93 -23.58
N GLN A 127 -0.06 -26.55 -22.39
CA GLN A 127 1.16 -26.82 -21.60
C GLN A 127 2.16 -27.73 -22.34
N ASP A 128 1.70 -28.53 -23.29
CA ASP A 128 2.48 -29.45 -24.11
C ASP A 128 2.84 -28.85 -25.48
N ASN A 129 2.58 -27.53 -25.67
CA ASN A 129 2.80 -26.75 -26.88
C ASN A 129 1.96 -27.20 -28.11
N ASN A 130 0.83 -27.90 -27.87
CA ASN A 130 -0.12 -28.20 -28.93
C ASN A 130 -1.07 -27.02 -29.14
N GLN A 131 -1.42 -26.74 -30.39
CA GLN A 131 -2.35 -25.65 -30.72
C GLN A 131 -3.78 -26.08 -30.41
N VAL A 132 -4.44 -25.34 -29.52
CA VAL A 132 -5.84 -25.55 -29.13
C VAL A 132 -6.67 -24.35 -29.58
N SER A 133 -7.69 -24.59 -30.39
CA SER A 133 -8.61 -23.55 -30.85
C SER A 133 -9.96 -23.62 -30.13
N LEU A 134 -10.69 -22.49 -30.11
CA LEU A 134 -12.06 -22.47 -29.60
C LEU A 134 -12.97 -23.47 -30.36
N ALA A 135 -12.75 -23.63 -31.65
CA ALA A 135 -13.53 -24.57 -32.47
C ALA A 135 -13.29 -26.01 -32.05
N ASP A 136 -12.04 -26.37 -31.75
CA ASP A 136 -11.68 -27.72 -31.28
C ASP A 136 -12.34 -28.02 -29.92
N LEU A 137 -12.31 -27.03 -28.99
CA LEU A 137 -12.95 -27.16 -27.69
C LEU A 137 -14.48 -27.33 -27.78
N LEU A 138 -15.12 -26.65 -28.73
CA LEU A 138 -16.56 -26.76 -28.95
C LEU A 138 -16.95 -28.06 -29.64
N SER A 139 -16.08 -28.63 -30.47
CA SER A 139 -16.31 -29.89 -31.18
C SER A 139 -15.84 -31.12 -30.40
N ALA A 140 -15.02 -30.93 -29.35
CA ALA A 140 -14.52 -32.02 -28.54
C ALA A 140 -15.65 -32.79 -27.83
N PRO A 141 -15.63 -34.13 -27.84
CA PRO A 141 -16.60 -34.92 -27.09
C PRO A 141 -16.38 -34.70 -25.57
N ALA A 142 -17.38 -34.20 -24.86
CA ALA A 142 -17.32 -33.97 -23.42
C ALA A 142 -17.23 -35.22 -22.55
N SER A 143 -17.60 -36.35 -23.09
CA SER A 143 -17.44 -37.72 -22.60
C SER A 143 -18.03 -38.65 -23.67
N SER A 144 -17.77 -39.93 -23.62
CA SER A 144 -17.99 -40.93 -24.63
C SER A 144 -19.33 -40.98 -25.42
N ALA A 145 -20.24 -39.99 -25.28
CA ALA A 145 -21.52 -39.93 -25.98
C ALA A 145 -22.10 -38.55 -26.29
N SER A 146 -21.47 -37.42 -25.96
CA SER A 146 -22.05 -36.08 -26.25
C SER A 146 -20.98 -35.03 -26.57
N THR A 147 -21.29 -34.13 -27.54
CA THR A 147 -20.51 -32.93 -27.81
C THR A 147 -20.61 -31.94 -26.62
N ALA A 148 -19.57 -31.17 -26.39
CA ALA A 148 -19.58 -30.14 -25.38
C ALA A 148 -20.70 -29.13 -25.64
N LYS A 149 -21.55 -28.89 -24.65
CA LYS A 149 -22.66 -27.92 -24.75
C LYS A 149 -22.20 -26.49 -24.58
N ALA A 150 -21.09 -26.27 -23.87
CA ALA A 150 -20.51 -24.98 -23.60
C ALA A 150 -19.02 -25.10 -23.24
N VAL A 151 -18.26 -24.03 -23.46
CA VAL A 151 -16.88 -23.89 -23.03
C VAL A 151 -16.81 -22.77 -22.01
N LEU A 152 -16.28 -23.04 -20.82
CA LEU A 152 -16.02 -22.05 -19.79
C LEU A 152 -14.56 -21.60 -19.87
N LEU A 153 -14.33 -20.34 -20.21
CA LEU A 153 -13.01 -19.73 -20.21
C LEU A 153 -12.76 -19.05 -18.87
N ILE A 154 -11.73 -19.47 -18.16
CA ILE A 154 -11.35 -18.90 -16.88
C ILE A 154 -10.04 -18.14 -17.08
N PHE A 155 -10.10 -16.81 -16.91
CA PHE A 155 -8.92 -15.95 -16.94
C PHE A 155 -8.48 -15.70 -15.50
N TYR A 156 -7.22 -15.95 -15.22
CA TYR A 156 -6.65 -15.63 -13.90
C TYR A 156 -5.37 -14.84 -14.06
N ARG A 157 -5.11 -13.98 -13.10
CA ARG A 157 -3.87 -13.23 -13.04
C ARG A 157 -2.83 -14.06 -12.29
N GLY A 158 -1.72 -14.36 -12.96
CA GLY A 158 -0.62 -15.09 -12.32
C GLY A 158 0.01 -14.34 -11.15
N PHE A 159 0.62 -15.09 -10.27
CA PHE A 159 1.44 -14.56 -9.19
C PHE A 159 2.86 -14.34 -9.71
N TRP A 160 3.19 -13.10 -10.04
CA TRP A 160 4.56 -12.63 -10.29
C TRP A 160 4.66 -11.16 -9.95
#